data_64cd0e83dd4532c5c722597320f450a5
#
_entry.id   64cd0e83dd4532c5c722597320f450a5
#
_cell.length_a   1.000
_cell.length_b   1.000
_cell.length_c   1.000
_cell.angle_alpha   90.00
_cell.angle_beta   90.00
_cell.angle_gamma   90.00
#
_symmetry.space_group_name_H-M   'P 1'
#
loop_
_entity.id
_entity.type
_entity.pdbx_description
1 polymer ?
#
loop_
_entity_poly.entity_id
_entity_poly.type
_entity_poly.pdbx_seq_one_letter_code
_entity_poly.pdbx_strand_id
1 'polypeptide(L)'
;PGKLLAYNCSPSFNWKKHLDEAQMKVFQKEIAAMGYRFQFITLAGFHNLNYSTFKLAEAYKKNGMAAYSELQQKEFGAEKDGYSATKHQREVGVSYFDAVSNAVTRGKSATTAMSGSTETDQF
;
A
#
# COMPACT_ATOMS: atom_id res chain seq x y z
N PRO A 1 -26.07 -22.75 12.54
CA PRO A 1 -25.36 -23.57 11.54
C PRO A 1 -25.33 -22.82 10.20
N GLY A 2 -24.22 -22.93 9.44
CA GLY A 2 -24.09 -22.38 8.09
C GLY A 2 -23.77 -20.89 7.98
N LYS A 3 -23.51 -20.17 9.07
CA LYS A 3 -23.05 -18.77 9.02
C LYS A 3 -21.55 -18.70 8.76
N LEU A 4 -21.15 -17.77 7.92
CA LEU A 4 -19.74 -17.44 7.69
C LEU A 4 -19.20 -16.70 8.92
N LEU A 5 -17.98 -17.07 9.31
CA LEU A 5 -17.29 -16.46 10.45
C LEU A 5 -16.13 -15.58 9.95
N ALA A 6 -16.03 -14.39 10.54
CA ALA A 6 -14.92 -13.46 10.31
C ALA A 6 -14.16 -13.22 11.61
N TYR A 7 -12.84 -13.04 11.52
CA TYR A 7 -12.00 -12.75 12.66
C TYR A 7 -11.25 -11.44 12.44
N ASN A 8 -11.39 -10.51 13.39
CA ASN A 8 -10.64 -9.27 13.42
C ASN A 8 -9.38 -9.43 14.26
N CYS A 9 -8.20 -9.40 13.62
CA CYS A 9 -6.92 -9.31 14.30
C CYS A 9 -6.69 -7.85 14.74
N SER A 10 -7.26 -7.46 15.88
CA SER A 10 -7.25 -6.08 16.34
C SER A 10 -5.83 -5.56 16.61
N PRO A 11 -5.48 -4.34 16.14
CA PRO A 11 -4.22 -3.68 16.47
C PRO A 11 -4.16 -3.22 17.94
N SER A 12 -5.30 -3.19 18.65
CA SER A 12 -5.35 -2.88 20.10
C SER A 12 -4.82 -4.01 20.97
N PHE A 13 -4.75 -5.22 20.42
CA PHE A 13 -4.19 -6.38 21.10
C PHE A 13 -2.67 -6.40 20.92
N ASN A 14 -1.93 -6.45 22.03
CA ASN A 14 -0.48 -6.58 21.96
C ASN A 14 -0.08 -8.04 21.73
N TRP A 15 0.02 -8.42 20.46
CA TRP A 15 0.28 -9.79 20.02
C TRP A 15 1.51 -10.40 20.68
N LYS A 16 2.64 -9.69 20.64
CA LYS A 16 3.91 -10.18 21.17
C LYS A 16 3.93 -10.32 22.70
N LYS A 17 3.06 -9.58 23.41
CA LYS A 17 2.94 -9.71 24.87
C LYS A 17 2.24 -10.99 25.28
N HIS A 18 1.37 -11.53 24.42
CA HIS A 18 0.47 -12.64 24.75
C HIS A 18 0.77 -13.93 24.00
N LEU A 19 1.45 -13.85 22.86
CA LEU A 19 1.78 -14.99 21.99
C LEU A 19 3.27 -14.99 21.71
N ASP A 20 3.85 -16.17 21.67
CA ASP A 20 5.20 -16.35 21.17
C ASP A 20 5.27 -16.28 19.63
N GLU A 21 6.47 -16.27 19.08
CA GLU A 21 6.67 -16.15 17.63
C GLU A 21 6.12 -17.36 16.85
N ALA A 22 6.23 -18.56 17.41
CA ALA A 22 5.72 -19.78 16.78
C ALA A 22 4.18 -19.75 16.71
N GLN A 23 3.52 -19.35 17.80
CA GLN A 23 2.07 -19.18 17.85
C GLN A 23 1.60 -18.11 16.87
N MET A 24 2.29 -16.95 16.79
CA MET A 24 1.94 -15.91 15.84
C MET A 24 2.07 -16.35 14.37
N LYS A 25 3.09 -17.14 14.04
CA LYS A 25 3.30 -17.66 12.67
C LYS A 25 2.18 -18.58 12.19
N VAL A 26 1.57 -19.32 13.08
CA VAL A 26 0.50 -20.29 12.73
C VAL A 26 -0.90 -19.77 13.02
N PHE A 27 -1.04 -18.63 13.66
CA PHE A 27 -2.29 -18.10 14.18
C PHE A 27 -3.42 -18.09 13.16
N GLN A 28 -3.18 -17.53 11.96
CA GLN A 28 -4.20 -17.46 10.90
C GLN A 28 -4.66 -18.83 10.45
N LYS A 29 -3.72 -19.79 10.38
CA LYS A 29 -4.02 -21.16 9.98
C LYS A 29 -4.89 -21.87 11.02
N GLU A 30 -4.56 -21.68 12.29
CA GLU A 30 -5.30 -22.28 13.40
C GLU A 30 -6.74 -21.76 13.49
N ILE A 31 -6.94 -20.45 13.44
CA ILE A 31 -8.30 -19.92 13.49
C ILE A 31 -9.09 -20.18 12.20
N ALA A 32 -8.42 -20.33 11.05
CA ALA A 32 -9.07 -20.78 9.82
C ALA A 32 -9.57 -22.24 9.95
N ALA A 33 -8.82 -23.12 10.61
CA ALA A 33 -9.24 -24.48 10.92
C ALA A 33 -10.46 -24.53 11.85
N MET A 34 -10.61 -23.52 12.74
CA MET A 34 -11.79 -23.35 13.60
C MET A 34 -13.02 -22.80 12.84
N GLY A 35 -12.88 -22.47 11.55
CA GLY A 35 -13.96 -21.95 10.72
C GLY A 35 -13.93 -20.45 10.43
N TYR A 36 -13.00 -19.68 10.99
CA TYR A 36 -12.80 -18.24 10.70
C TYR A 36 -11.99 -18.06 9.42
N ARG A 37 -12.60 -18.30 8.28
CA ARG A 37 -11.92 -18.27 6.98
C ARG A 37 -11.69 -16.88 6.42
N PHE A 38 -12.50 -15.90 6.84
CA PHE A 38 -12.27 -14.49 6.54
C PHE A 38 -11.60 -13.82 7.74
N GLN A 39 -10.39 -13.30 7.52
CA GLN A 39 -9.57 -12.70 8.56
C GLN A 39 -9.02 -11.37 8.06
N PHE A 40 -8.96 -10.39 8.93
CA PHE A 40 -8.44 -9.07 8.59
C PHE A 40 -7.77 -8.41 9.79
N ILE A 41 -6.85 -7.52 9.52
CA ILE A 41 -6.19 -6.67 10.52
C ILE A 41 -6.77 -5.26 10.36
N THR A 42 -7.63 -4.87 11.29
CA THR A 42 -8.24 -3.53 11.28
C THR A 42 -7.14 -2.47 11.35
N LEU A 43 -7.22 -1.46 10.48
CA LEU A 43 -6.32 -0.31 10.46
C LEU A 43 -4.84 -0.65 10.19
N ALA A 44 -4.52 -1.83 9.64
CA ALA A 44 -3.13 -2.18 9.34
C ALA A 44 -2.47 -1.16 8.38
N GLY A 45 -3.19 -0.77 7.32
CA GLY A 45 -2.72 0.26 6.39
C GLY A 45 -2.53 1.63 7.05
N PHE A 46 -3.48 2.03 7.90
CA PHE A 46 -3.38 3.28 8.67
C PHE A 46 -2.13 3.30 9.55
N HIS A 47 -1.89 2.26 10.34
CA HIS A 47 -0.72 2.18 11.22
C HIS A 47 0.59 2.14 10.42
N ASN A 48 0.63 1.35 9.35
CA ASN A 48 1.81 1.25 8.50
C ASN A 48 2.15 2.60 7.87
N LEU A 49 1.16 3.27 7.25
CA LEU A 49 1.35 4.58 6.62
C LEU A 49 1.85 5.63 7.63
N ASN A 50 1.17 5.74 8.79
CA ASN A 50 1.54 6.74 9.79
C ASN A 50 2.93 6.48 10.37
N TYR A 51 3.25 5.24 10.72
CA TYR A 51 4.55 4.90 11.28
C TYR A 51 5.67 5.09 10.25
N SER A 52 5.48 4.65 9.00
CA SER A 52 6.46 4.82 7.93
C SER A 52 6.72 6.29 7.62
N THR A 53 5.66 7.11 7.56
CA THR A 53 5.77 8.56 7.36
C THR A 53 6.48 9.23 8.53
N PHE A 54 6.17 8.86 9.76
CA PHE A 54 6.86 9.35 10.95
C PHE A 54 8.35 9.04 10.89
N LYS A 55 8.73 7.80 10.54
CA LYS A 55 10.14 7.40 10.41
C LYS A 55 10.86 8.14 9.29
N LEU A 56 10.20 8.34 8.16
CA LEU A 56 10.76 9.13 7.07
C LEU A 56 11.00 10.58 7.50
N ALA A 57 10.03 11.21 8.15
CA ALA A 57 10.16 12.60 8.64
C ALA A 57 11.30 12.74 9.67
N GLU A 58 11.43 11.78 10.60
CA GLU A 58 12.54 11.76 11.57
C GLU A 58 13.90 11.67 10.88
N ALA A 59 14.03 10.78 9.89
CA ALA A 59 15.26 10.59 9.13
C ALA A 59 15.56 11.80 8.22
N TYR A 60 14.54 12.34 7.55
CA TYR A 60 14.66 13.50 6.68
C TYR A 60 15.12 14.76 7.43
N LYS A 61 14.62 14.97 8.65
CA LYS A 61 15.07 16.06 9.52
C LYS A 61 16.58 16.02 9.78
N LYS A 62 17.17 14.83 9.82
CA LYS A 62 18.62 14.63 10.10
C LYS A 62 19.46 14.62 8.83
N ASN A 63 18.99 13.98 7.77
CA ASN A 63 19.78 13.59 6.59
C ASN A 63 19.24 14.16 5.27
N GLY A 64 18.15 14.95 5.29
CA GLY A 64 17.56 15.57 4.09
C GLY A 64 17.23 14.54 3.01
N MET A 65 17.52 14.88 1.76
CA MET A 65 17.22 14.04 0.59
C MET A 65 17.89 12.67 0.61
N ALA A 66 18.99 12.48 1.33
CA ALA A 66 19.61 11.17 1.46
C ALA A 66 18.64 10.16 2.12
N ALA A 67 17.89 10.58 3.14
CA ALA A 67 16.89 9.73 3.78
C ALA A 67 15.73 9.37 2.84
N TYR A 68 15.28 10.31 2.02
CA TYR A 68 14.24 10.04 1.01
C TYR A 68 14.76 9.09 -0.07
N SER A 69 16.01 9.29 -0.52
CA SER A 69 16.65 8.42 -1.51
C SER A 69 16.74 6.97 -1.04
N GLU A 70 16.99 6.74 0.27
CA GLU A 70 16.96 5.36 0.82
C GLU A 70 15.59 4.69 0.67
N LEU A 71 14.50 5.42 0.91
CA LEU A 71 13.15 4.91 0.68
C LEU A 71 12.96 4.57 -0.80
N GLN A 72 13.30 5.49 -1.69
CA GLN A 72 13.18 5.31 -3.14
C GLN A 72 13.96 4.09 -3.64
N GLN A 73 15.19 3.89 -3.16
CA GLN A 73 15.98 2.71 -3.53
C GLN A 73 15.36 1.40 -3.03
N LYS A 74 14.69 1.41 -1.88
CA LYS A 74 13.94 0.23 -1.39
C LYS A 74 12.75 -0.07 -2.27
N GLU A 75 12.03 0.95 -2.75
CA GLU A 75 10.92 0.80 -3.68
C GLU A 75 11.41 0.19 -5.01
N PHE A 76 12.46 0.73 -5.63
CA PHE A 76 13.05 0.18 -6.84
C PHE A 76 13.54 -1.26 -6.65
N GLY A 77 14.17 -1.54 -5.52
CA GLY A 77 14.61 -2.90 -5.18
C GLY A 77 13.45 -3.90 -5.03
N ALA A 78 12.27 -3.43 -4.65
CA ALA A 78 11.08 -4.25 -4.46
C ALA A 78 10.30 -4.53 -5.76
N GLU A 79 10.60 -3.84 -6.86
CA GLU A 79 9.94 -4.06 -8.16
C GLU A 79 10.07 -5.52 -8.63
N LYS A 80 11.22 -6.14 -8.41
CA LYS A 80 11.44 -7.57 -8.70
C LYS A 80 10.49 -8.52 -7.94
N ASP A 81 9.97 -8.05 -6.80
CA ASP A 81 9.06 -8.80 -5.94
C ASP A 81 7.59 -8.44 -6.21
N GLY A 82 7.34 -7.61 -7.26
CA GLY A 82 6.01 -7.23 -7.72
C GLY A 82 5.50 -5.88 -7.18
N TYR A 83 6.34 -5.09 -6.51
CA TYR A 83 5.97 -3.73 -6.13
C TYR A 83 5.91 -2.82 -7.36
N SER A 84 4.80 -2.13 -7.57
CA SER A 84 4.53 -1.36 -8.79
C SER A 84 4.32 0.14 -8.57
N ALA A 85 4.19 0.58 -7.31
CA ALA A 85 3.84 1.95 -6.99
C ALA A 85 4.97 2.98 -7.27
N THR A 86 6.17 2.53 -7.69
CA THR A 86 7.17 3.41 -8.30
C THR A 86 6.63 4.11 -9.55
N LYS A 87 5.67 3.48 -10.24
CA LYS A 87 4.91 4.08 -11.34
C LYS A 87 3.60 4.68 -10.81
N HIS A 88 3.72 5.68 -9.96
CA HIS A 88 2.59 6.24 -9.21
C HIS A 88 1.50 6.85 -10.10
N GLN A 89 1.83 7.45 -11.23
CA GLN A 89 0.85 7.99 -12.17
C GLN A 89 -0.07 6.89 -12.72
N ARG A 90 0.52 5.73 -13.06
CA ARG A 90 -0.24 4.55 -13.47
C ARG A 90 -1.10 3.99 -12.34
N GLU A 91 -0.54 3.90 -11.11
CA GLU A 91 -1.27 3.36 -9.95
C GLU A 91 -2.51 4.19 -9.59
N VAL A 92 -2.46 5.51 -9.76
CA VAL A 92 -3.63 6.38 -9.55
C VAL A 92 -4.53 6.51 -10.78
N GLY A 93 -4.21 5.82 -11.88
CA GLY A 93 -5.07 5.71 -13.04
C GLY A 93 -5.13 6.95 -13.94
N VAL A 94 -4.08 7.74 -14.00
CA VAL A 94 -4.04 8.98 -14.79
C VAL A 94 -4.38 8.72 -16.26
N SER A 95 -3.80 7.68 -16.87
CA SER A 95 -4.07 7.32 -18.27
C SER A 95 -5.54 6.98 -18.51
N TYR A 96 -6.21 6.33 -17.56
CA TYR A 96 -7.63 6.02 -17.62
C TYR A 96 -8.47 7.30 -17.62
N PHE A 97 -8.19 8.22 -16.71
CA PHE A 97 -8.92 9.49 -16.63
C PHE A 97 -8.69 10.36 -17.84
N ASP A 98 -7.47 10.40 -18.40
CA ASP A 98 -7.17 11.09 -19.65
C ASP A 98 -7.95 10.48 -20.83
N ALA A 99 -8.04 9.14 -20.90
CA ALA A 99 -8.82 8.46 -21.93
C ALA A 99 -10.32 8.78 -21.82
N VAL A 100 -10.88 8.78 -20.61
CA VAL A 100 -12.29 9.17 -20.37
C VAL A 100 -12.52 10.63 -20.77
N SER A 101 -11.65 11.54 -20.35
CA SER A 101 -11.73 12.96 -20.69
C SER A 101 -11.70 13.20 -22.20
N ASN A 102 -10.78 12.55 -22.91
CA ASN A 102 -10.68 12.64 -24.37
C ASN A 102 -11.91 12.05 -25.08
N ALA A 103 -12.44 10.92 -24.59
CA ALA A 103 -13.64 10.30 -25.17
C ALA A 103 -14.86 11.23 -25.05
N VAL A 104 -15.08 11.82 -23.88
CA VAL A 104 -16.22 12.73 -23.60
C VAL A 104 -16.10 14.03 -24.41
N THR A 105 -14.90 14.57 -24.56
CA THR A 105 -14.64 15.84 -25.26
C THR A 105 -14.31 15.66 -26.75
N ARG A 106 -14.38 14.42 -27.27
CA ARG A 106 -13.98 14.09 -28.65
C ARG A 106 -12.55 14.52 -28.98
N GLY A 107 -11.62 14.28 -28.06
CA GLY A 107 -10.22 14.65 -28.21
C GLY A 107 -9.89 16.14 -28.00
N LYS A 108 -10.85 16.92 -27.50
CA LYS A 108 -10.68 18.38 -27.27
C LYS A 108 -10.43 18.71 -25.78
N SER A 109 -10.01 17.74 -25.00
CA SER A 109 -9.72 18.01 -23.59
C SER A 109 -8.47 18.88 -23.44
N ALA A 110 -8.60 19.98 -22.69
CA ALA A 110 -7.50 20.84 -22.31
C ALA A 110 -6.91 20.47 -20.92
N THR A 111 -7.43 19.38 -20.31
CA THR A 111 -7.11 19.02 -18.91
C THR A 111 -6.50 17.61 -18.79
N THR A 112 -5.93 17.08 -19.87
CA THR A 112 -5.23 15.80 -19.82
C THR A 112 -3.89 15.94 -19.06
N ALA A 113 -3.65 15.07 -18.11
CA ALA A 113 -2.46 15.13 -17.27
C ALA A 113 -1.18 14.70 -18.02
N MET A 114 -1.32 13.79 -19.01
CA MET A 114 -0.19 13.29 -19.79
C MET A 114 0.30 14.27 -20.85
N SER A 115 -0.55 15.21 -21.29
CA SER A 115 -0.18 16.19 -22.32
C SER A 115 0.94 17.11 -21.84
N GLY A 116 2.10 17.02 -22.47
CA GLY A 116 3.29 17.78 -22.11
C GLY A 116 4.02 17.31 -20.84
N SER A 117 3.66 16.14 -20.31
CA SER A 117 4.33 15.57 -19.15
C SER A 117 5.77 15.17 -19.46
N THR A 118 6.69 15.49 -18.52
CA THR A 118 8.07 15.01 -18.54
C THR A 118 8.23 13.65 -17.86
N GLU A 119 7.13 13.09 -17.36
CA GLU A 119 7.10 11.83 -16.58
C GLU A 119 6.54 10.65 -17.40
N THR A 120 6.87 10.59 -18.68
CA THR A 120 6.34 9.54 -19.61
C THR A 120 6.61 8.12 -19.12
N ASP A 121 7.70 7.90 -18.39
CA ASP A 121 8.05 6.58 -17.85
C ASP A 121 7.20 6.16 -16.63
N GLN A 122 6.35 7.06 -16.12
CA GLN A 122 5.45 6.80 -14.99
C GLN A 122 4.09 6.23 -15.39
N PHE A 123 3.83 6.10 -16.69
CA PHE A 123 2.56 5.63 -17.26
C PHE A 123 2.59 4.22 -17.78
#